data_ae68d1b1003a1c5be92b4127b88a8514
#
_entry.id   ae68d1b1003a1c5be92b4127b88a8514
#
_cell.length_a   1.000
_cell.length_b   1.000
_cell.length_c   1.000
_cell.angle_alpha   90.00
_cell.angle_beta   90.00
_cell.angle_gamma   90.00
#
_symmetry.space_group_name_H-M   'P 1'
#
loop_
_entity.id
_entity.type
_entity.pdbx_description
1 polymer ?
#
loop_
_entity_poly.entity_id
_entity_poly.type
_entity_poly.pdbx_seq_one_letter_code
_entity_poly.pdbx_strand_id
1 'polypeptide(L)'
;MRGSRRGEFRVAGRGRRYGQGAFWGDLVGPNPTDRAKNGVKRSILVEADGGPLSVVVAGANVPDFKLLEATLDGIVVDRPEPSEDTPEHLCLDKGYDKGAVVEEAVAVRGYTPHIRRIGEEKLDPAGNKRYPARRWVVERTLGWLSKCRAILVRYEKKASNYLGLIKVACILLWYRRQHRLSLLR
;
A
#
# COMPACT_ATOMS: atom_id res chain seq x y z
N MET A 1 -11.45 18.05 -24.23
CA MET A 1 -12.23 17.31 -23.22
C MET A 1 -12.10 15.82 -23.50
N ARG A 2 -11.22 15.12 -22.77
CA ARG A 2 -11.16 13.65 -22.79
C ARG A 2 -11.41 13.17 -21.37
N GLY A 3 -12.67 12.96 -21.04
CA GLY A 3 -13.08 12.34 -19.78
C GLY A 3 -12.85 10.84 -19.85
N SER A 4 -11.70 10.38 -19.40
CA SER A 4 -11.50 8.96 -19.09
C SER A 4 -12.05 8.71 -17.69
N ARG A 5 -13.33 8.39 -17.60
CA ARG A 5 -13.95 7.81 -16.41
C ARG A 5 -13.50 6.34 -16.31
N ARG A 6 -12.28 6.11 -15.91
CA ARG A 6 -11.84 4.78 -15.46
C ARG A 6 -11.97 4.78 -13.96
N GLY A 7 -12.73 3.82 -13.41
CA GLY A 7 -12.83 3.61 -11.97
C GLY A 7 -11.45 3.70 -11.31
N GLU A 8 -11.36 4.43 -10.22
CA GLU A 8 -10.08 4.73 -9.58
C GLU A 8 -9.56 3.46 -8.91
N PHE A 9 -8.44 2.91 -9.38
CA PHE A 9 -7.81 1.73 -8.81
C PHE A 9 -6.83 2.13 -7.73
N ARG A 10 -6.98 1.52 -6.55
CA ARG A 10 -6.05 1.66 -5.43
C ARG A 10 -5.37 0.33 -5.17
N VAL A 11 -4.14 0.35 -4.77
CA VAL A 11 -3.34 -0.86 -4.53
C VAL A 11 -2.76 -0.80 -3.13
N ALA A 12 -3.15 -1.75 -2.28
CA ALA A 12 -2.52 -1.96 -0.99
C ALA A 12 -1.50 -3.10 -1.09
N GLY A 13 -0.33 -2.89 -0.54
CA GLY A 13 0.72 -3.88 -0.58
C GLY A 13 1.71 -3.71 0.56
N ARG A 14 2.50 -4.76 0.79
CA ARG A 14 3.53 -4.78 1.81
C ARG A 14 4.91 -4.48 1.22
N GLY A 15 5.65 -3.62 1.89
CA GLY A 15 7.09 -3.53 1.68
C GLY A 15 7.80 -4.62 2.47
N ARG A 16 8.30 -5.64 1.80
CA ARG A 16 9.14 -6.70 2.40
C ARG A 16 10.56 -6.24 2.71
N ARG A 17 10.89 -4.99 2.59
CA ARG A 17 12.18 -4.54 3.09
C ARG A 17 12.04 -4.27 4.57
N TYR A 18 12.32 -5.31 5.34
CA TYR A 18 12.58 -5.19 6.75
C TYR A 18 13.80 -4.28 6.89
N GLY A 19 13.58 -3.01 7.18
CA GLY A 19 14.66 -2.18 7.67
C GLY A 19 15.24 -2.92 8.87
N GLN A 20 16.55 -3.10 8.92
CA GLN A 20 17.21 -3.55 10.15
C GLN A 20 16.83 -2.51 11.20
N GLY A 21 15.81 -2.81 12.02
CA GLY A 21 15.36 -1.91 13.05
C GLY A 21 16.40 -1.86 14.16
N ALA A 22 16.46 -0.75 14.85
CA ALA A 22 17.10 -0.71 16.14
C ALA A 22 16.59 -1.90 16.96
N PHE A 23 17.46 -2.58 17.70
CA PHE A 23 17.07 -3.73 18.54
C PHE A 23 15.93 -3.40 19.53
N TRP A 24 15.59 -2.11 19.69
CA TRP A 24 14.70 -1.53 20.68
C TRP A 24 13.85 -0.43 20.07
N GLY A 25 12.56 -0.43 20.36
CA GLY A 25 11.64 0.66 19.97
C GLY A 25 10.22 0.19 19.83
N ASP A 26 9.30 1.15 19.73
CA ASP A 26 7.88 0.89 19.55
C ASP A 26 7.63 0.20 18.20
N LEU A 27 6.67 -0.70 18.14
CA LEU A 27 6.24 -1.37 16.93
C LEU A 27 7.39 -2.08 16.18
N VAL A 28 8.32 -2.68 16.94
CA VAL A 28 9.36 -3.58 16.42
C VAL A 28 8.97 -5.01 16.78
N GLY A 29 9.19 -5.94 15.87
CA GLY A 29 8.84 -7.33 16.09
C GLY A 29 9.78 -8.30 15.35
N PRO A 30 9.81 -9.60 15.75
CA PRO A 30 10.66 -10.59 15.12
C PRO A 30 10.35 -10.71 13.62
N ASN A 31 11.41 -10.78 12.82
CA ASN A 31 11.27 -10.90 11.38
C ASN A 31 10.95 -12.35 10.98
N PRO A 32 9.83 -12.63 10.31
CA PRO A 32 9.47 -13.99 9.92
C PRO A 32 10.43 -14.64 8.90
N THR A 33 11.14 -13.82 8.12
CA THR A 33 12.08 -14.30 7.08
C THR A 33 13.53 -14.31 7.53
N ASP A 34 13.87 -13.52 8.55
CA ASP A 34 15.18 -13.50 9.17
C ASP A 34 15.00 -13.58 10.69
N ARG A 35 14.92 -14.80 11.20
CA ARG A 35 14.56 -15.10 12.60
C ARG A 35 15.55 -14.55 13.62
N ALA A 36 16.76 -14.19 13.19
CA ALA A 36 17.79 -13.62 14.06
C ALA A 36 17.63 -12.11 14.27
N LYS A 37 16.72 -11.44 13.55
CA LYS A 37 16.60 -9.98 13.57
C LYS A 37 15.19 -9.53 13.87
N ASN A 38 15.09 -8.40 14.55
CA ASN A 38 13.87 -7.65 14.67
C ASN A 38 13.69 -6.70 13.48
N GLY A 39 12.46 -6.39 13.15
CA GLY A 39 12.17 -5.52 12.02
C GLY A 39 10.85 -4.76 12.15
N VAL A 40 10.65 -3.86 11.23
CA VAL A 40 9.45 -3.03 11.09
C VAL A 40 8.81 -3.27 9.73
N LYS A 41 7.51 -3.40 9.72
CA LYS A 41 6.70 -3.52 8.52
C LYS A 41 6.07 -2.17 8.18
N ARG A 42 5.99 -1.86 6.91
CA ARG A 42 5.27 -0.70 6.36
C ARG A 42 4.12 -1.21 5.51
N SER A 43 2.90 -0.97 5.95
CA SER A 43 1.69 -1.15 5.14
C SER A 43 1.41 0.16 4.42
N ILE A 44 1.25 0.12 3.11
CA ILE A 44 1.07 1.33 2.29
C ILE A 44 -0.09 1.15 1.33
N LEU A 45 -0.90 2.19 1.20
CA LEU A 45 -1.92 2.32 0.17
C LEU A 45 -1.44 3.33 -0.87
N VAL A 46 -1.57 2.99 -2.13
CA VAL A 46 -1.22 3.88 -3.25
C VAL A 46 -2.38 4.00 -4.23
N GLU A 47 -2.47 5.13 -4.92
CA GLU A 47 -3.39 5.28 -6.05
C GLU A 47 -2.90 4.51 -7.29
N ALA A 48 -3.70 4.50 -8.34
CA ALA A 48 -3.46 3.74 -9.57
C ALA A 48 -2.08 3.97 -10.21
N ASP A 49 -1.53 5.15 -10.04
CA ASP A 49 -0.22 5.53 -10.60
C ASP A 49 0.93 5.47 -9.59
N GLY A 50 0.67 5.05 -8.35
CA GLY A 50 1.67 4.82 -7.32
C GLY A 50 1.92 5.99 -6.38
N GLY A 51 1.06 7.02 -6.38
CA GLY A 51 1.10 8.05 -5.35
C GLY A 51 0.68 7.49 -3.99
N PRO A 52 1.49 7.63 -2.93
CA PRO A 52 1.14 7.12 -1.61
C PRO A 52 -0.01 7.92 -1.00
N LEU A 53 -1.06 7.22 -0.55
CA LEU A 53 -2.26 7.80 0.07
C LEU A 53 -2.27 7.63 1.58
N SER A 54 -1.77 6.50 2.05
CA SER A 54 -1.71 6.16 3.46
C SER A 54 -0.51 5.27 3.75
N VAL A 55 0.01 5.35 4.96
CA VAL A 55 1.07 4.48 5.45
C VAL A 55 0.89 4.19 6.94
N VAL A 56 1.01 2.92 7.30
CA VAL A 56 0.99 2.42 8.67
C VAL A 56 2.27 1.64 8.96
N VAL A 57 2.79 1.78 10.17
CA VAL A 57 3.98 1.10 10.67
C VAL A 57 3.59 0.10 11.74
N ALA A 58 4.12 -1.11 11.67
CA ALA A 58 3.91 -2.16 12.67
C ALA A 58 5.15 -3.05 12.81
N GLY A 59 5.16 -3.90 13.82
CA GLY A 59 6.19 -4.93 13.96
C GLY A 59 6.19 -5.89 12.76
N ALA A 60 7.36 -6.40 12.39
CA ALA A 60 7.52 -7.28 11.23
C ALA A 60 6.68 -8.57 11.31
N ASN A 61 6.38 -9.03 12.52
CA ASN A 61 5.57 -10.21 12.81
C ASN A 61 4.06 -10.00 12.66
N VAL A 62 3.58 -8.74 12.56
CA VAL A 62 2.15 -8.47 12.44
C VAL A 62 1.64 -8.93 11.07
N PRO A 63 0.58 -9.75 10.97
CA PRO A 63 0.00 -10.16 9.70
C PRO A 63 -0.55 -8.97 8.90
N ASP A 64 -0.42 -9.03 7.57
CA ASP A 64 -0.79 -7.90 6.69
C ASP A 64 -2.27 -7.55 6.78
N PHE A 65 -3.14 -8.55 6.83
CA PHE A 65 -4.59 -8.34 6.92
C PHE A 65 -5.02 -7.57 8.17
N LYS A 66 -4.28 -7.68 9.29
CA LYS A 66 -4.55 -6.90 10.51
C LYS A 66 -4.21 -5.41 10.37
N LEU A 67 -3.42 -5.05 9.38
CA LEU A 67 -3.04 -3.65 9.12
C LEU A 67 -3.94 -3.01 8.07
N LEU A 68 -4.80 -3.79 7.40
CA LEU A 68 -5.60 -3.31 6.28
C LEU A 68 -6.52 -2.16 6.68
N GLU A 69 -7.32 -2.36 7.72
CA GLU A 69 -8.28 -1.36 8.20
C GLU A 69 -7.56 -0.05 8.56
N ALA A 70 -6.55 -0.11 9.42
CA ALA A 70 -5.76 1.07 9.78
C ALA A 70 -5.10 1.75 8.57
N THR A 71 -4.74 0.97 7.53
CA THR A 71 -4.17 1.52 6.30
C THR A 71 -5.23 2.23 5.46
N LEU A 72 -6.45 1.70 5.39
CA LEU A 72 -7.57 2.34 4.69
C LEU A 72 -8.06 3.60 5.43
N ASP A 73 -8.19 3.52 6.76
CA ASP A 73 -8.63 4.63 7.60
C ASP A 73 -7.58 5.76 7.69
N GLY A 74 -6.32 5.45 7.38
CA GLY A 74 -5.21 6.41 7.38
C GLY A 74 -5.12 7.31 6.14
N ILE A 75 -6.09 7.28 5.23
CA ILE A 75 -6.14 8.19 4.09
C ILE A 75 -6.44 9.60 4.59
N VAL A 76 -5.57 10.56 4.21
CA VAL A 76 -5.65 11.96 4.68
C VAL A 76 -6.22 12.92 3.63
N VAL A 77 -6.52 12.43 2.44
CA VAL A 77 -7.12 13.23 1.36
C VAL A 77 -8.61 12.97 1.29
N ASP A 78 -9.37 14.04 1.07
CA ASP A 78 -10.79 13.91 0.77
C ASP A 78 -10.96 13.14 -0.54
N ARG A 79 -11.89 12.22 -0.55
CA ARG A 79 -12.26 11.45 -1.73
C ARG A 79 -13.76 11.57 -2.00
N PRO A 80 -14.17 11.55 -3.27
CA PRO A 80 -15.60 11.48 -3.59
C PRO A 80 -16.20 10.20 -2.99
N GLU A 81 -17.45 10.27 -2.55
CA GLU A 81 -18.17 9.08 -2.15
C GLU A 81 -18.26 8.09 -3.32
N PRO A 82 -17.91 6.81 -3.11
CA PRO A 82 -18.08 5.80 -4.12
C PRO A 82 -19.54 5.68 -4.52
N SER A 83 -19.82 5.58 -5.81
CA SER A 83 -21.16 5.38 -6.34
C SER A 83 -21.17 4.22 -7.33
N GLU A 84 -22.36 3.74 -7.72
CA GLU A 84 -22.49 2.69 -8.73
C GLU A 84 -21.85 3.09 -10.06
N ASP A 85 -21.93 4.38 -10.43
CA ASP A 85 -21.34 4.93 -11.64
C ASP A 85 -19.81 5.12 -11.54
N THR A 86 -19.29 5.29 -10.33
CA THR A 86 -17.87 5.53 -10.05
C THR A 86 -17.37 4.64 -8.92
N PRO A 87 -17.32 3.30 -9.12
CA PRO A 87 -16.84 2.38 -8.09
C PRO A 87 -15.34 2.56 -7.85
N GLU A 88 -14.95 2.55 -6.58
CA GLU A 88 -13.54 2.49 -6.20
C GLU A 88 -13.08 1.03 -6.06
N HIS A 89 -12.01 0.67 -6.77
CA HIS A 89 -11.46 -0.67 -6.80
C HIS A 89 -10.19 -0.76 -5.95
N LEU A 90 -10.12 -1.76 -5.07
CA LEU A 90 -8.96 -2.03 -4.23
C LEU A 90 -8.28 -3.34 -4.64
N CYS A 91 -7.06 -3.26 -5.16
CA CYS A 91 -6.24 -4.42 -5.49
C CYS A 91 -5.40 -4.83 -4.27
N LEU A 92 -5.57 -6.06 -3.82
CA LEU A 92 -4.86 -6.62 -2.67
C LEU A 92 -3.94 -7.79 -3.08
N ASP A 93 -2.83 -7.96 -2.36
CA ASP A 93 -1.94 -9.11 -2.54
C ASP A 93 -2.56 -10.38 -1.95
N LYS A 94 -2.08 -11.54 -2.36
CA LYS A 94 -2.48 -12.87 -1.85
C LYS A 94 -2.41 -13.00 -0.32
N GLY A 95 -1.54 -12.24 0.33
CA GLY A 95 -1.45 -12.19 1.79
C GLY A 95 -2.72 -11.71 2.50
N TYR A 96 -3.61 -11.07 1.75
CA TYR A 96 -4.90 -10.59 2.23
C TYR A 96 -6.05 -11.58 1.94
N ASP A 97 -5.79 -12.73 1.33
CA ASP A 97 -6.80 -13.77 1.11
C ASP A 97 -7.14 -14.47 2.44
N LYS A 98 -8.00 -13.84 3.22
CA LYS A 98 -8.53 -14.29 4.51
C LYS A 98 -10.05 -14.42 4.50
N GLY A 99 -10.62 -14.57 3.30
CA GLY A 99 -12.06 -14.78 3.10
C GLY A 99 -12.90 -13.56 3.48
N ALA A 100 -14.13 -13.85 3.94
CA ALA A 100 -15.16 -12.83 4.19
C ALA A 100 -14.71 -11.66 5.07
N VAL A 101 -13.84 -11.88 6.04
CA VAL A 101 -13.39 -10.82 6.98
C VAL A 101 -12.70 -9.66 6.26
N VAL A 102 -11.84 -9.96 5.27
CA VAL A 102 -11.15 -8.92 4.49
C VAL A 102 -12.10 -8.29 3.47
N GLU A 103 -12.93 -9.11 2.82
CA GLU A 103 -13.90 -8.62 1.85
C GLU A 103 -14.91 -7.67 2.50
N GLU A 104 -15.42 -8.00 3.68
CA GLU A 104 -16.33 -7.17 4.45
C GLU A 104 -15.67 -5.86 4.92
N ALA A 105 -14.46 -5.93 5.49
CA ALA A 105 -13.72 -4.74 5.94
C ALA A 105 -13.44 -3.75 4.80
N VAL A 106 -13.29 -4.25 3.57
CA VAL A 106 -13.08 -3.45 2.37
C VAL A 106 -14.41 -2.88 1.86
N ALA A 107 -15.46 -3.70 1.81
CA ALA A 107 -16.77 -3.32 1.30
C ALA A 107 -17.45 -2.24 2.15
N VAL A 108 -17.35 -2.33 3.50
CA VAL A 108 -17.88 -1.32 4.44
C VAL A 108 -17.28 0.08 4.17
N ARG A 109 -16.06 0.13 3.63
CA ARG A 109 -15.37 1.40 3.27
C ARG A 109 -15.64 1.83 1.82
N GLY A 110 -16.59 1.20 1.14
CA GLY A 110 -17.01 1.54 -0.22
C GLY A 110 -16.04 1.09 -1.32
N TYR A 111 -15.14 0.14 -1.04
CA TYR A 111 -14.25 -0.41 -2.06
C TYR A 111 -14.76 -1.75 -2.60
N THR A 112 -14.52 -1.98 -3.89
CA THR A 112 -14.66 -3.30 -4.50
C THR A 112 -13.32 -4.05 -4.41
N PRO A 113 -13.22 -5.14 -3.63
CA PRO A 113 -11.96 -5.86 -3.44
C PRO A 113 -11.58 -6.68 -4.66
N HIS A 114 -10.32 -6.64 -5.06
CA HIS A 114 -9.71 -7.50 -6.06
C HIS A 114 -8.56 -8.27 -5.41
N ILE A 115 -8.86 -9.45 -4.88
CA ILE A 115 -7.88 -10.35 -4.27
C ILE A 115 -7.61 -11.47 -5.27
N ARG A 116 -6.35 -11.61 -5.69
CA ARG A 116 -5.95 -12.70 -6.57
C ARG A 116 -5.70 -13.96 -5.74
N ARG A 117 -6.59 -14.94 -5.81
CA ARG A 117 -6.45 -16.23 -5.14
C ARG A 117 -5.38 -17.09 -5.80
N ILE A 118 -4.80 -18.02 -5.04
CA ILE A 118 -3.82 -18.98 -5.55
C ILE A 118 -4.53 -19.91 -6.54
N GLY A 119 -4.03 -19.99 -7.79
CA GLY A 119 -4.60 -20.84 -8.83
C GLY A 119 -5.69 -20.19 -9.70
N GLU A 120 -6.18 -19.00 -9.33
CA GLU A 120 -7.14 -18.27 -10.16
C GLU A 120 -6.45 -17.27 -11.10
N GLU A 121 -6.29 -17.64 -12.35
CA GLU A 121 -6.17 -16.66 -13.42
C GLU A 121 -7.56 -16.45 -14.03
N LYS A 122 -8.25 -15.38 -13.64
CA LYS A 122 -9.51 -15.01 -14.31
C LYS A 122 -9.17 -14.50 -15.70
N LEU A 123 -9.36 -15.35 -16.66
CA LEU A 123 -9.31 -15.01 -18.07
C LEU A 123 -10.69 -14.50 -18.51
N ASP A 124 -10.73 -13.57 -19.44
CA ASP A 124 -11.95 -13.21 -20.15
C ASP A 124 -12.31 -14.35 -21.16
N PRO A 125 -13.52 -14.33 -21.75
CA PRO A 125 -13.90 -15.32 -22.76
C PRO A 125 -12.95 -15.41 -23.98
N ALA A 126 -12.14 -14.36 -24.20
CA ALA A 126 -11.11 -14.30 -25.25
C ALA A 126 -9.74 -14.78 -24.76
N GLY A 127 -9.61 -15.30 -23.53
CA GLY A 127 -8.36 -15.80 -22.97
C GLY A 127 -7.41 -14.72 -22.44
N ASN A 128 -7.82 -13.45 -22.38
CA ASN A 128 -7.00 -12.38 -21.84
C ASN A 128 -7.18 -12.25 -20.33
N LYS A 129 -6.16 -11.74 -19.64
CA LYS A 129 -6.25 -11.47 -18.20
C LYS A 129 -7.23 -10.34 -17.93
N ARG A 130 -8.40 -10.67 -17.38
CA ARG A 130 -9.50 -9.73 -17.13
C ARG A 130 -9.10 -8.54 -16.25
N TYR A 131 -8.18 -8.78 -15.30
CA TYR A 131 -7.59 -7.75 -14.45
C TYR A 131 -6.09 -7.99 -14.30
N PRO A 132 -5.23 -7.23 -14.99
CA PRO A 132 -3.79 -7.36 -14.83
C PRO A 132 -3.41 -7.05 -13.38
N ALA A 133 -2.55 -7.89 -12.80
CA ALA A 133 -2.05 -7.68 -11.44
C ALA A 133 -1.35 -6.33 -11.34
N ARG A 134 -1.88 -5.40 -10.56
CA ARG A 134 -1.30 -4.05 -10.36
C ARG A 134 -0.31 -3.98 -9.20
N ARG A 135 0.10 -5.11 -8.67
CA ARG A 135 1.06 -5.21 -7.56
C ARG A 135 2.36 -4.46 -7.83
N TRP A 136 2.81 -4.41 -9.07
CA TRP A 136 4.01 -3.68 -9.46
C TRP A 136 3.96 -2.19 -9.11
N VAL A 137 2.76 -1.60 -9.02
CA VAL A 137 2.56 -0.19 -8.68
C VAL A 137 3.02 0.09 -7.25
N VAL A 138 2.55 -0.70 -6.28
CA VAL A 138 2.96 -0.55 -4.89
C VAL A 138 4.42 -0.95 -4.69
N GLU A 139 4.90 -1.98 -5.37
CA GLU A 139 6.31 -2.39 -5.33
C GLU A 139 7.24 -1.28 -5.85
N ARG A 140 6.85 -0.59 -6.92
CA ARG A 140 7.56 0.58 -7.44
C ARG A 140 7.64 1.70 -6.42
N THR A 141 6.53 2.05 -5.78
CA THR A 141 6.48 3.10 -4.75
C THR A 141 7.34 2.75 -3.55
N LEU A 142 7.26 1.51 -3.07
CA LEU A 142 8.14 1.01 -2.01
C LEU A 142 9.62 1.00 -2.42
N GLY A 143 9.91 0.70 -3.69
CA GLY A 143 11.24 0.80 -4.28
C GLY A 143 11.79 2.23 -4.23
N TRP A 144 10.97 3.23 -4.52
CA TRP A 144 11.35 4.64 -4.41
C TRP A 144 11.56 5.08 -2.97
N LEU A 145 10.66 4.74 -2.07
CA LEU A 145 10.79 5.02 -0.64
C LEU A 145 12.07 4.39 -0.07
N SER A 146 12.45 3.21 -0.55
CA SER A 146 13.67 2.53 -0.11
C SER A 146 14.97 3.21 -0.56
N LYS A 147 14.92 4.16 -1.51
CA LYS A 147 16.06 5.00 -1.87
C LYS A 147 16.30 6.13 -0.87
N CYS A 148 15.33 6.43 -0.01
CA CYS A 148 15.48 7.40 1.05
C CYS A 148 16.24 6.76 2.21
N ARG A 149 17.52 7.11 2.41
CA ARG A 149 18.39 6.49 3.42
C ARG A 149 17.83 6.56 4.84
N ALA A 150 17.20 7.68 5.18
CA ALA A 150 16.61 7.91 6.50
C ALA A 150 15.51 6.91 6.90
N ILE A 151 14.89 6.25 5.93
CA ILE A 151 13.83 5.27 6.18
C ILE A 151 14.21 3.85 5.75
N LEU A 152 15.39 3.66 5.18
CA LEU A 152 15.88 2.35 4.77
C LEU A 152 16.16 1.47 5.98
N VAL A 153 16.87 2.03 6.96
CA VAL A 153 17.15 1.45 8.25
C VAL A 153 16.49 2.34 9.29
N ARG A 154 15.74 1.75 10.23
CA ARG A 154 15.10 2.52 11.29
C ARG A 154 16.07 2.70 12.45
N TYR A 155 16.44 3.93 12.72
CA TYR A 155 17.21 4.34 13.91
C TYR A 155 16.32 4.94 15.01
N GLU A 156 15.15 5.42 14.67
CA GLU A 156 14.19 6.05 15.55
C GLU A 156 13.56 5.03 16.52
N LYS A 157 13.73 5.27 17.82
CA LYS A 157 13.10 4.46 18.87
C LYS A 157 11.58 4.62 18.84
N LYS A 158 11.08 5.86 18.71
CA LYS A 158 9.66 6.16 18.61
C LYS A 158 9.13 5.85 17.22
N ALA A 159 8.06 5.05 17.14
CA ALA A 159 7.41 4.73 15.88
C ALA A 159 6.84 5.97 15.17
N SER A 160 6.36 6.95 15.93
CA SER A 160 5.86 8.22 15.40
C SER A 160 6.91 9.01 14.64
N ASN A 161 8.15 9.05 15.13
CA ASN A 161 9.25 9.74 14.45
C ASN A 161 9.59 9.03 13.11
N TYR A 162 9.69 7.70 13.15
CA TYR A 162 9.91 6.93 11.93
C TYR A 162 8.78 7.09 10.91
N LEU A 163 7.53 7.06 11.37
CA LEU A 163 6.37 7.33 10.51
C LEU A 163 6.42 8.76 9.92
N GLY A 164 6.85 9.75 10.72
CA GLY A 164 7.08 11.12 10.26
C GLY A 164 8.07 11.19 9.10
N LEU A 165 9.21 10.49 9.20
CA LEU A 165 10.20 10.42 8.11
C LEU A 165 9.63 9.75 6.86
N ILE A 166 8.83 8.70 7.00
CA ILE A 166 8.16 8.05 5.86
C ILE A 166 7.17 9.02 5.20
N LYS A 167 6.37 9.76 5.99
CA LYS A 167 5.44 10.76 5.47
C LYS A 167 6.17 11.86 4.69
N VAL A 168 7.31 12.35 5.18
CA VAL A 168 8.15 13.31 4.44
C VAL A 168 8.62 12.73 3.11
N ALA A 169 9.05 11.46 3.09
CA ALA A 169 9.44 10.80 1.85
C ALA A 169 8.25 10.67 0.88
N CYS A 170 7.04 10.39 1.37
CA CYS A 170 5.81 10.38 0.57
C CYS A 170 5.50 11.75 -0.03
N ILE A 171 5.63 12.82 0.76
CA ILE A 171 5.47 14.20 0.29
C ILE A 171 6.45 14.53 -0.84
N LEU A 172 7.72 14.12 -0.71
CA LEU A 172 8.72 14.31 -1.77
C LEU A 172 8.37 13.55 -3.06
N LEU A 173 7.78 12.36 -2.96
CA LEU A 173 7.29 11.64 -4.13
C LEU A 173 6.16 12.39 -4.83
N TRP A 174 5.19 12.91 -4.09
CA TRP A 174 4.10 13.73 -4.62
C TRP A 174 4.61 15.00 -5.25
N TYR A 175 5.49 15.74 -4.57
CA TYR A 175 6.10 16.98 -5.08
C TYR A 175 6.80 16.75 -6.43
N ARG A 176 7.67 15.74 -6.51
CA ARG A 176 8.38 15.40 -7.75
C ARG A 176 7.43 15.02 -8.88
N ARG A 177 6.34 14.37 -8.56
CA ARG A 177 5.34 13.97 -9.53
C ARG A 177 4.58 15.16 -10.09
N GLN A 178 4.11 16.05 -9.25
CA GLN A 178 3.44 17.29 -9.66
C GLN A 178 4.37 18.17 -10.50
N HIS A 179 5.61 18.30 -10.10
CA HIS A 179 6.58 19.09 -10.85
C HIS A 179 6.84 18.53 -12.24
N ARG A 180 6.92 17.19 -12.38
CA ARG A 180 7.04 16.54 -13.68
C ARG A 180 5.81 16.78 -14.56
N LEU A 181 4.61 16.74 -14.00
CA LEU A 181 3.38 17.03 -14.72
C LEU A 181 3.26 18.51 -15.12
N SER A 182 3.79 19.43 -14.33
CA SER A 182 3.80 20.86 -14.66
C SER A 182 4.78 21.21 -15.81
N LEU A 183 5.85 20.44 -15.98
CA LEU A 183 6.81 20.63 -17.08
C LEU A 183 6.30 20.06 -18.42
N LEU A 184 5.24 19.27 -18.42
CA LEU A 184 4.63 18.67 -19.61
C LEU A 184 3.40 19.46 -20.10
N ARG A 185 3.08 20.59 -19.49
CA ARG A 185 2.07 21.55 -19.89
C ARG A 185 2.72 22.76 -20.54
#